data_f01677ccc53c591ddee689ce3ed30e06
#
_entry.id   f01677ccc53c591ddee689ce3ed30e06
#
_cell.length_a   1.000
_cell.length_b   1.000
_cell.length_c   1.000
_cell.angle_alpha   90.00
_cell.angle_beta   90.00
_cell.angle_gamma   90.00
#
_symmetry.space_group_name_H-M   'P 1'
#
loop_
_entity.id
_entity.type
_entity.pdbx_description
1 polymer ?
#
loop_
_entity_poly.entity_id
_entity_poly.type
_entity_poly.pdbx_seq_one_letter_code
_entity_poly.pdbx_strand_id
1 'polypeptide(L)'
;MSLNKSEWPAKALGFMSDGIIEVAQDVREICNTAMVPSPDPEAHVRFKDGSSLHCVGSNGDSKSKATDLFILDNSASARVWSLVQSVEAVGGFGMYFDTHLGGEKKTLIHVDTRDERLLWICPDEPKRRYVYYNNNPIYFLDLLSRGLARL
;
A
#
# COMPACT_ATOMS: atom_id res chain seq x y z
N MET A 1 -17.10 5.57 -2.22
CA MET A 1 -16.20 6.35 -3.11
C MET A 1 -15.25 5.39 -3.81
N SER A 2 -15.52 5.01 -5.04
CA SER A 2 -14.60 4.17 -5.82
C SER A 2 -13.47 5.01 -6.43
N LEU A 3 -12.28 4.41 -6.55
CA LEU A 3 -11.17 5.00 -7.31
C LEU A 3 -11.45 4.86 -8.81
N ASN A 4 -11.26 5.94 -9.56
CA ASN A 4 -11.36 5.88 -11.01
C ASN A 4 -10.00 5.43 -11.58
N LYS A 5 -10.00 4.61 -12.65
CA LYS A 5 -8.75 4.19 -13.32
C LYS A 5 -7.86 5.36 -13.74
N SER A 6 -8.42 6.52 -14.07
CA SER A 6 -7.65 7.72 -14.40
C SER A 6 -6.87 8.35 -13.25
N GLU A 7 -7.09 7.91 -12.02
CA GLU A 7 -6.34 8.39 -10.85
C GLU A 7 -4.94 7.77 -10.77
N TRP A 8 -4.68 6.64 -11.44
CA TRP A 8 -3.35 6.04 -11.52
C TRP A 8 -2.48 6.71 -12.59
N PRO A 9 -1.15 6.76 -12.38
CA PRO A 9 -0.24 7.22 -13.41
C PRO A 9 -0.44 6.45 -14.72
N ALA A 10 -0.61 7.16 -15.83
CA ALA A 10 -0.87 6.56 -17.14
C ALA A 10 0.21 5.53 -17.54
N LYS A 11 1.48 5.78 -17.15
CA LYS A 11 2.60 4.87 -17.41
C LYS A 11 2.49 3.52 -16.69
N ALA A 12 1.77 3.48 -15.56
CA ALA A 12 1.58 2.27 -14.78
C ALA A 12 0.31 1.51 -15.15
N LEU A 13 -0.78 2.23 -15.42
CA LEU A 13 -2.13 1.67 -15.53
C LEU A 13 -2.23 0.49 -16.51
N GLY A 14 -1.57 0.57 -17.68
CA GLY A 14 -1.58 -0.50 -18.68
C GLY A 14 -0.89 -1.80 -18.23
N PHE A 15 -0.07 -1.74 -17.18
CA PHE A 15 0.71 -2.87 -16.65
C PHE A 15 0.23 -3.33 -15.27
N MET A 16 -0.85 -2.78 -14.76
CA MET A 16 -1.52 -3.23 -13.54
C MET A 16 -2.58 -4.29 -13.88
N SER A 17 -2.75 -5.29 -13.02
CA SER A 17 -3.86 -6.23 -13.15
C SER A 17 -5.18 -5.55 -12.77
N ASP A 18 -6.27 -5.92 -13.40
CA ASP A 18 -7.60 -5.42 -13.01
C ASP A 18 -7.91 -5.78 -11.55
N GLY A 19 -7.48 -6.96 -11.10
CA GLY A 19 -7.70 -7.41 -9.73
C GLY A 19 -7.09 -6.48 -8.67
N ILE A 20 -5.88 -5.93 -8.89
CA ILE A 20 -5.31 -5.00 -7.91
C ILE A 20 -6.02 -3.65 -7.90
N ILE A 21 -6.54 -3.21 -9.03
CA ILE A 21 -7.33 -1.98 -9.12
C ILE A 21 -8.66 -2.15 -8.36
N GLU A 22 -9.32 -3.30 -8.54
CA GLU A 22 -10.55 -3.65 -7.81
C GLU A 22 -10.30 -3.72 -6.30
N VAL A 23 -9.23 -4.39 -5.86
CA VAL A 23 -8.84 -4.45 -4.44
C VAL A 23 -8.60 -3.07 -3.86
N ALA A 24 -7.93 -2.18 -4.58
CA ALA A 24 -7.71 -0.80 -4.12
C ALA A 24 -9.03 -0.03 -3.98
N GLN A 25 -10.00 -0.26 -4.86
CA GLN A 25 -11.35 0.31 -4.76
C GLN A 25 -12.09 -0.22 -3.54
N ASP A 26 -12.06 -1.54 -3.30
CA ASP A 26 -12.69 -2.18 -2.15
C ASP A 26 -12.11 -1.67 -0.83
N VAL A 27 -10.79 -1.51 -0.76
CA VAL A 27 -10.09 -0.92 0.39
C VAL A 27 -10.59 0.50 0.65
N ARG A 28 -10.68 1.33 -0.37
CA ARG A 28 -11.17 2.71 -0.23
C ARG A 28 -12.61 2.76 0.26
N GLU A 29 -13.48 1.90 -0.28
CA GLU A 29 -14.90 1.84 0.10
C GLU A 29 -15.08 1.36 1.54
N ILE A 30 -14.44 0.25 1.91
CA ILE A 30 -14.52 -0.30 3.27
C ILE A 30 -13.99 0.69 4.32
N CYS A 31 -12.86 1.32 4.04
CA CYS A 31 -12.27 2.29 4.96
C CYS A 31 -13.05 3.61 5.02
N ASN A 32 -13.90 3.88 4.04
CA ASN A 32 -14.66 5.13 3.92
C ASN A 32 -13.79 6.37 4.21
N THR A 33 -12.64 6.43 3.56
CA THR A 33 -11.70 7.55 3.69
C THR A 33 -11.07 7.89 2.36
N ALA A 34 -10.70 9.15 2.18
CA ALA A 34 -10.07 9.61 0.95
C ALA A 34 -8.65 9.03 0.84
N MET A 35 -8.42 8.30 -0.24
CA MET A 35 -7.12 7.77 -0.62
C MET A 35 -6.86 8.08 -2.09
N VAL A 36 -5.61 8.32 -2.44
CA VAL A 36 -5.18 8.52 -3.81
C VAL A 36 -4.02 7.60 -4.14
N PRO A 37 -3.95 7.06 -5.36
CA PRO A 37 -2.76 6.35 -5.82
C PRO A 37 -1.52 7.23 -5.70
N SER A 38 -0.37 6.63 -5.37
CA SER A 38 0.89 7.36 -5.40
C SER A 38 1.11 7.96 -6.81
N PRO A 39 1.58 9.21 -6.92
CA PRO A 39 1.91 9.79 -8.22
C PRO A 39 3.16 9.16 -8.86
N ASP A 40 3.96 8.41 -8.09
CA ASP A 40 5.14 7.70 -8.59
C ASP A 40 4.71 6.42 -9.33
N PRO A 41 4.97 6.29 -10.65
CA PRO A 41 4.65 5.07 -11.38
C PRO A 41 5.30 3.81 -10.79
N GLU A 42 6.50 3.90 -10.20
CA GLU A 42 7.19 2.76 -9.60
C GLU A 42 6.54 2.24 -8.30
N ALA A 43 5.67 3.03 -7.70
CA ALA A 43 4.81 2.60 -6.60
C ALA A 43 3.69 1.63 -7.06
N HIS A 44 3.56 1.40 -8.36
CA HIS A 44 2.56 0.50 -8.94
C HIS A 44 3.20 -0.55 -9.85
N VAL A 45 4.15 -0.13 -10.70
CA VAL A 45 4.76 -0.99 -11.72
C VAL A 45 6.26 -0.76 -11.80
N ARG A 46 7.04 -1.83 -11.72
CA ARG A 46 8.50 -1.80 -11.88
C ARG A 46 8.92 -2.70 -13.04
N PHE A 47 9.50 -2.10 -14.06
CA PHE A 47 10.01 -2.80 -15.25
C PHE A 47 11.38 -3.43 -14.96
N LYS A 48 11.35 -4.45 -14.14
CA LYS A 48 12.51 -5.27 -13.79
C LYS A 48 12.08 -6.65 -13.34
N ASP A 49 13.01 -7.60 -13.36
CA ASP A 49 12.81 -8.88 -12.74
C ASP A 49 12.94 -8.75 -11.22
N GLY A 50 12.18 -9.53 -10.48
CA GLY A 50 12.20 -9.52 -9.02
C GLY A 50 11.00 -10.20 -8.39
N SER A 51 11.09 -10.46 -7.09
CA SER A 51 10.04 -11.11 -6.31
C SER A 51 8.94 -10.14 -5.83
N SER A 52 9.15 -8.84 -5.95
CA SER A 52 8.14 -7.84 -5.61
C SER A 52 6.94 -7.93 -6.56
N LEU A 53 5.72 -7.86 -6.02
CA LEU A 53 4.49 -7.89 -6.82
C LEU A 53 4.27 -6.63 -7.66
N HIS A 54 5.08 -5.58 -7.47
CA HIS A 54 5.18 -4.45 -8.39
C HIS A 54 5.95 -4.79 -9.67
N CYS A 55 6.79 -5.83 -9.67
CA CYS A 55 7.63 -6.19 -10.81
C CYS A 55 6.82 -6.88 -11.91
N VAL A 56 7.02 -6.42 -13.15
CA VAL A 56 6.32 -6.90 -14.35
C VAL A 56 7.27 -7.52 -15.38
N GLY A 57 8.55 -7.71 -14.99
CA GLY A 57 9.63 -8.11 -15.90
C GLY A 57 10.22 -6.90 -16.62
N SER A 58 11.43 -7.04 -17.12
CA SER A 58 12.16 -5.95 -17.81
C SER A 58 11.42 -5.43 -19.06
N ASN A 59 10.64 -6.31 -19.72
CA ASN A 59 9.85 -5.99 -20.92
C ASN A 59 8.35 -5.77 -20.64
N GLY A 60 7.91 -5.83 -19.38
CA GLY A 60 6.48 -5.72 -19.06
C GLY A 60 5.65 -6.95 -19.43
N ASP A 61 6.22 -8.14 -19.36
CA ASP A 61 5.59 -9.40 -19.81
C ASP A 61 4.50 -9.90 -18.85
N SER A 62 4.47 -9.40 -17.62
CA SER A 62 3.45 -9.72 -16.61
C SER A 62 2.68 -8.48 -16.19
N LYS A 63 1.71 -8.66 -15.30
CA LYS A 63 0.94 -7.57 -14.69
C LYS A 63 1.30 -7.40 -13.23
N SER A 64 1.42 -6.16 -12.77
CA SER A 64 1.58 -5.85 -11.36
C SER A 64 0.35 -6.29 -10.56
N LYS A 65 0.59 -6.86 -9.40
CA LYS A 65 -0.41 -7.32 -8.43
C LYS A 65 -0.34 -6.53 -7.12
N ALA A 66 0.29 -5.36 -7.15
CA ALA A 66 0.47 -4.49 -6.00
C ALA A 66 0.26 -3.03 -6.38
N THR A 67 -0.15 -2.23 -5.39
CA THR A 67 -0.30 -0.78 -5.54
C THR A 67 -0.11 -0.07 -4.20
N ASP A 68 0.39 1.15 -4.25
CA ASP A 68 0.58 2.00 -3.08
C ASP A 68 -0.39 3.19 -3.15
N LEU A 69 -1.08 3.46 -2.03
CA LEU A 69 -2.07 4.51 -1.89
C LEU A 69 -1.70 5.44 -0.73
N PHE A 70 -1.85 6.74 -0.91
CA PHE A 70 -1.78 7.71 0.18
C PHE A 70 -3.13 7.89 0.86
N ILE A 71 -3.14 7.87 2.18
CA ILE A 71 -4.27 8.30 2.99
C ILE A 71 -4.19 9.82 3.13
N LEU A 72 -5.23 10.55 2.67
CA LEU A 72 -5.20 12.01 2.67
C LEU A 72 -5.42 12.61 4.06
N ASP A 73 -6.18 11.93 4.92
CA ASP A 73 -6.36 12.27 6.33
C ASP A 73 -5.61 11.27 7.22
N ASN A 74 -4.46 11.67 7.76
CA ASN A 74 -3.65 10.82 8.62
C ASN A 74 -4.40 10.30 9.84
N SER A 75 -5.39 11.01 10.36
CA SER A 75 -6.21 10.58 11.50
C SER A 75 -7.02 9.30 11.21
N ALA A 76 -7.25 8.99 9.94
CA ALA A 76 -7.90 7.77 9.51
C ALA A 76 -6.99 6.52 9.54
N SER A 77 -5.68 6.67 9.73
CA SER A 77 -4.70 5.58 9.55
C SER A 77 -4.98 4.37 10.45
N ALA A 78 -5.37 4.59 11.72
CA ALA A 78 -5.70 3.49 12.63
C ALA A 78 -6.94 2.71 12.15
N ARG A 79 -7.96 3.41 11.67
CA ARG A 79 -9.17 2.79 11.08
C ARG A 79 -8.81 2.02 9.81
N VAL A 80 -8.01 2.61 8.93
CA VAL A 80 -7.54 1.95 7.71
C VAL A 80 -6.79 0.68 8.05
N TRP A 81 -5.84 0.73 9.00
CA TRP A 81 -5.11 -0.46 9.45
C TRP A 81 -6.04 -1.61 9.85
N SER A 82 -7.07 -1.31 10.62
CA SER A 82 -8.01 -2.33 11.10
C SER A 82 -8.93 -2.85 9.99
N LEU A 83 -9.47 -1.97 9.16
CA LEU A 83 -10.49 -2.33 8.17
C LEU A 83 -9.94 -3.00 6.92
N VAL A 84 -8.74 -2.64 6.46
CA VAL A 84 -8.12 -3.27 5.29
C VAL A 84 -7.95 -4.78 5.49
N GLN A 85 -7.70 -5.21 6.72
CA GLN A 85 -7.53 -6.63 7.03
C GLN A 85 -8.81 -7.45 6.86
N SER A 86 -9.98 -6.80 6.78
CA SER A 86 -11.26 -7.47 6.49
C SER A 86 -11.52 -7.64 4.99
N VAL A 87 -10.72 -7.03 4.13
CA VAL A 87 -10.82 -7.22 2.67
C VAL A 87 -10.16 -8.56 2.32
N GLU A 88 -10.97 -9.55 1.95
CA GLU A 88 -10.51 -10.92 1.71
C GLU A 88 -9.43 -10.99 0.62
N ALA A 89 -9.57 -10.21 -0.43
CA ALA A 89 -8.66 -10.20 -1.57
C ALA A 89 -7.30 -9.52 -1.28
N VAL A 90 -7.15 -8.82 -0.15
CA VAL A 90 -5.85 -8.28 0.28
C VAL A 90 -5.02 -9.39 0.90
N GLY A 91 -3.93 -9.77 0.26
CA GLY A 91 -2.94 -10.71 0.80
C GLY A 91 -1.84 -9.98 1.56
N GLY A 92 -1.11 -9.08 0.93
CA GLY A 92 -0.10 -8.25 1.56
C GLY A 92 -0.63 -6.88 1.92
N PHE A 93 -0.34 -6.43 3.14
CA PHE A 93 -0.67 -5.09 3.61
C PHE A 93 0.49 -4.49 4.39
N GLY A 94 0.95 -3.32 3.96
CA GLY A 94 2.00 -2.55 4.61
C GLY A 94 1.55 -1.12 4.90
N MET A 95 2.03 -0.54 6.01
CA MET A 95 1.79 0.85 6.36
C MET A 95 3.10 1.58 6.61
N TYR A 96 3.24 2.74 6.00
CA TYR A 96 4.45 3.57 6.00
C TYR A 96 4.11 4.92 6.62
N PHE A 97 4.78 5.26 7.73
CA PHE A 97 4.44 6.43 8.52
C PHE A 97 5.24 7.68 8.16
N ASP A 98 6.36 7.54 7.49
CA ASP A 98 7.26 8.66 7.17
C ASP A 98 7.38 8.88 5.67
N THR A 99 6.23 9.01 5.02
CA THR A 99 6.09 9.28 3.59
C THR A 99 5.48 10.66 3.36
N HIS A 100 5.68 11.21 2.17
CA HIS A 100 5.26 12.57 1.83
C HIS A 100 4.52 12.59 0.48
N LEU A 101 3.47 13.37 0.43
CA LEU A 101 2.72 13.69 -0.79
C LEU A 101 2.64 15.22 -0.94
N GLY A 102 3.20 15.75 -2.03
CA GLY A 102 3.22 17.20 -2.25
C GLY A 102 3.94 18.00 -1.15
N GLY A 103 4.94 17.38 -0.50
CA GLY A 103 5.68 17.99 0.61
C GLY A 103 5.03 17.84 1.98
N GLU A 104 3.81 17.36 2.05
CA GLU A 104 3.10 17.07 3.30
C GLU A 104 3.31 15.63 3.74
N LYS A 105 3.51 15.43 5.04
CA LYS A 105 3.58 14.08 5.63
C LYS A 105 2.23 13.39 5.53
N LYS A 106 2.19 12.27 4.83
CA LYS A 106 1.00 11.45 4.62
C LYS A 106 1.33 9.98 4.82
N THR A 107 0.41 9.25 5.43
CA THR A 107 0.53 7.80 5.55
C THR A 107 0.37 7.15 4.17
N LEU A 108 1.31 6.29 3.80
CA LEU A 108 1.22 5.45 2.62
C LEU A 108 0.84 4.04 3.03
N ILE A 109 -0.04 3.41 2.28
CA ILE A 109 -0.32 1.99 2.41
C ILE A 109 0.06 1.25 1.14
N HIS A 110 0.60 0.06 1.32
CA HIS A 110 0.76 -0.92 0.26
C HIS A 110 -0.33 -1.98 0.38
N VAL A 111 -0.92 -2.35 -0.73
CA VAL A 111 -1.82 -3.50 -0.85
C VAL A 111 -1.40 -4.37 -2.01
N ASP A 112 -1.51 -5.69 -1.84
CA ASP A 112 -1.26 -6.65 -2.91
C ASP A 112 -2.18 -7.88 -2.79
N THR A 113 -2.19 -8.69 -3.84
CA THR A 113 -3.07 -9.86 -3.98
C THR A 113 -2.32 -11.19 -3.83
N ARG A 114 -1.28 -11.25 -2.97
CA ARG A 114 -0.61 -12.54 -2.68
C ARG A 114 -1.54 -13.52 -1.98
N ASP A 115 -1.26 -14.80 -2.11
CA ASP A 115 -2.09 -15.85 -1.53
C ASP A 115 -1.98 -15.91 -0.01
N GLU A 116 -0.77 -15.70 0.55
CA GLU A 116 -0.54 -15.72 1.98
C GLU A 116 -0.62 -14.33 2.60
N ARG A 117 -1.34 -14.23 3.73
CA ARG A 117 -1.44 -12.97 4.47
C ARG A 117 -0.08 -12.55 5.02
N LEU A 118 0.35 -11.35 4.65
CA LEU A 118 1.58 -10.75 5.15
C LEU A 118 1.34 -9.31 5.58
N LEU A 119 1.63 -9.01 6.85
CA LEU A 119 1.48 -7.68 7.42
C LEU A 119 2.86 -7.10 7.78
N TRP A 120 3.10 -5.84 7.41
CA TRP A 120 4.31 -5.13 7.80
C TRP A 120 4.08 -3.65 8.02
N ILE A 121 5.01 -3.02 8.71
CA ILE A 121 5.09 -1.57 8.85
C ILE A 121 6.48 -1.08 8.48
N CYS A 122 6.57 0.18 8.09
CA CYS A 122 7.82 0.89 7.88
C CYS A 122 7.76 2.20 8.69
N PRO A 123 8.20 2.16 9.97
CA PRO A 123 7.98 3.28 10.90
C PRO A 123 8.94 4.43 10.71
N ASP A 124 10.14 4.20 10.15
CA ASP A 124 11.25 5.15 10.18
C ASP A 124 11.80 5.46 8.77
N GLU A 125 12.02 6.74 8.53
CA GLU A 125 12.91 7.27 7.52
C GLU A 125 14.19 7.83 8.20
N PRO A 126 15.37 7.89 7.57
CA PRO A 126 15.67 7.51 6.18
C PRO A 126 16.01 6.04 5.98
N LYS A 127 16.10 5.27 7.04
CA LYS A 127 16.38 3.83 6.95
C LYS A 127 15.07 3.08 6.87
N ARG A 128 14.58 2.84 5.65
CA ARG A 128 13.43 1.97 5.44
C ARG A 128 13.69 0.61 6.06
N ARG A 129 13.11 0.38 7.22
CA ARG A 129 13.15 -0.87 7.94
C ARG A 129 11.77 -1.50 7.94
N TYR A 130 11.65 -2.62 7.25
CA TYR A 130 10.43 -3.41 7.24
C TYR A 130 10.35 -4.25 8.51
N VAL A 131 9.29 -4.07 9.27
CA VAL A 131 8.99 -4.88 10.45
C VAL A 131 7.75 -5.71 10.16
N TYR A 132 7.93 -7.03 10.14
CA TYR A 132 6.86 -7.97 9.82
C TYR A 132 6.20 -8.51 11.08
N TYR A 133 4.87 -8.58 11.07
CA TYR A 133 4.09 -9.10 12.18
C TYR A 133 4.52 -10.52 12.58
N ASN A 134 4.71 -11.41 11.60
CA ASN A 134 5.04 -12.81 11.85
C ASN A 134 6.40 -13.03 12.51
N ASN A 135 7.34 -12.09 12.37
CA ASN A 135 8.69 -12.24 12.95
C ASN A 135 8.71 -11.93 14.45
N ASN A 136 7.99 -10.89 14.87
CA ASN A 136 7.89 -10.50 16.27
C ASN A 136 6.61 -9.67 16.49
N PRO A 137 5.47 -10.32 16.77
CA PRO A 137 4.17 -9.63 16.89
C PRO A 137 4.14 -8.55 17.97
N ILE A 138 4.77 -8.77 19.11
CA ILE A 138 4.77 -7.80 20.23
C ILE A 138 5.52 -6.54 19.84
N TYR A 139 6.71 -6.68 19.29
CA TYR A 139 7.52 -5.57 18.82
C TYR A 139 6.82 -4.81 17.66
N PHE A 140 6.21 -5.55 16.76
CA PHE A 140 5.42 -4.99 15.67
C PHE A 140 4.27 -4.11 16.18
N LEU A 141 3.48 -4.62 17.13
CA LEU A 141 2.33 -3.89 17.68
C LEU A 141 2.77 -2.64 18.48
N ASP A 142 3.90 -2.70 19.19
CA ASP A 142 4.46 -1.54 19.87
C ASP A 142 4.87 -0.45 18.88
N LEU A 143 5.58 -0.81 17.80
CA LEU A 143 5.97 0.13 16.76
C LEU A 143 4.77 0.70 15.99
N LEU A 144 3.77 -0.14 15.68
CA LEU A 144 2.53 0.29 15.06
C LEU A 144 1.81 1.34 15.92
N SER A 145 1.63 1.04 17.21
CA SER A 145 0.98 1.95 18.15
C SER A 145 1.70 3.31 18.24
N ARG A 146 3.03 3.29 18.31
CA ARG A 146 3.84 4.51 18.33
C ARG A 146 3.78 5.29 17.02
N GLY A 147 3.76 4.59 15.89
CA GLY A 147 3.59 5.21 14.57
C GLY A 147 2.25 5.92 14.44
N LEU A 148 1.16 5.24 14.80
CA LEU A 148 -0.19 5.80 14.77
C LEU A 148 -0.36 7.01 15.71
N ALA A 149 0.28 6.99 16.88
CA ALA A 149 0.20 8.08 17.85
C ALA A 149 0.91 9.36 17.40
N ARG A 150 1.79 9.30 16.38
CA ARG A 150 2.53 10.45 15.85
C ARG A 150 1.85 11.13 14.66
N LEU A 151 0.73 10.64 14.21
CA LEU A 151 0.02 11.13 13.01
C LEU A 151 -0.90 12.33 13.28
#